data_61c6dfc6b631c7a6b0cf80f54b61e365
#
_entry.id   61c6dfc6b631c7a6b0cf80f54b61e365
#
_cell.length_a   1.000
_cell.length_b   1.000
_cell.length_c   1.000
_cell.angle_alpha   90.00
_cell.angle_beta   90.00
_cell.angle_gamma   90.00
#
_symmetry.space_group_name_H-M   'P 1'
#
loop_
_entity.id
_entity.type
_entity.pdbx_description
1 polymer ?
#
loop_
_entity_poly.entity_id
_entity_poly.type
_entity_poly.pdbx_seq_one_letter_code
_entity_poly.pdbx_strand_id
1 'polypeptide(L)'
;MKKYSDCSSQSIKSLNGVGIRTKQLFSEIGVETLFDLLSMIPVDLVDKSETLDINNVNNGESVVISGEIVKTVRTSGLRPNYILTIQSLSGVFTVRFIQRIIIFMNLQKGMRIRVSGNAIKKSKKLELIHPEIEIIKDNIQLVDIIPKYSAKGKISQSKIRKLVRQAFLIFSQ
;
A
#
# COMPACT_ATOMS: atom_id res chain seq x y z
N MET A 1 -24.13 25.41 10.62
CA MET A 1 -22.88 25.55 11.40
C MET A 1 -22.64 24.51 12.51
N LYS A 2 -23.65 23.81 13.06
CA LYS A 2 -23.48 22.77 14.10
C LYS A 2 -22.78 21.47 13.64
N LYS A 3 -22.80 21.13 12.36
CA LYS A 3 -22.26 19.86 11.82
C LYS A 3 -20.72 19.77 11.83
N TYR A 4 -20.02 20.87 11.67
CA TYR A 4 -18.56 20.89 11.61
C TYR A 4 -17.88 20.83 13.00
N SER A 5 -18.53 21.34 14.05
CA SER A 5 -18.01 21.31 15.41
C SER A 5 -18.03 19.90 16.02
N ASP A 6 -19.02 19.06 15.68
CA ASP A 6 -19.15 17.70 16.20
C ASP A 6 -18.13 16.74 15.57
N CYS A 7 -17.80 16.91 14.29
CA CYS A 7 -16.82 16.05 13.61
C CYS A 7 -15.37 16.36 14.03
N SER A 8 -15.05 17.63 14.36
CA SER A 8 -13.67 18.02 14.73
C SER A 8 -13.19 17.38 16.04
N SER A 9 -14.09 17.20 17.00
CA SER A 9 -13.79 16.57 18.30
C SER A 9 -13.95 15.05 18.30
N GLN A 10 -14.45 14.46 17.21
CA GLN A 10 -14.65 13.02 17.12
C GLN A 10 -13.33 12.26 17.15
N SER A 11 -13.23 11.27 18.04
CA SER A 11 -12.02 10.43 18.17
C SER A 11 -11.76 9.59 16.92
N ILE A 12 -10.49 9.42 16.54
CA ILE A 12 -10.06 8.50 15.46
C ILE A 12 -10.50 7.05 15.69
N LYS A 13 -10.89 6.69 16.92
CA LYS A 13 -11.40 5.35 17.27
C LYS A 13 -12.70 5.01 16.53
N SER A 14 -13.43 6.00 16.04
CA SER A 14 -14.65 5.80 15.22
C SER A 14 -14.36 5.25 13.82
N LEU A 15 -13.10 5.35 13.35
CA LEU A 15 -12.71 4.87 12.03
C LEU A 15 -12.53 3.34 11.98
N ASN A 16 -12.93 2.74 10.87
CA ASN A 16 -12.77 1.31 10.64
C ASN A 16 -11.30 0.89 10.59
N GLY A 17 -10.92 -0.06 11.46
CA GLY A 17 -9.55 -0.55 11.57
C GLY A 17 -8.69 0.18 12.61
N VAL A 18 -9.30 1.05 13.43
CA VAL A 18 -8.64 1.67 14.58
C VAL A 18 -9.01 0.94 15.87
N GLY A 19 -8.22 -0.05 16.24
CA GLY A 19 -8.29 -0.69 17.55
C GLY A 19 -7.44 0.04 18.59
N ILE A 20 -7.44 -0.46 19.83
CA ILE A 20 -6.73 0.14 20.98
C ILE A 20 -5.26 0.42 20.66
N ARG A 21 -4.54 -0.58 20.13
CA ARG A 21 -3.11 -0.44 19.75
C ARG A 21 -2.89 0.62 18.69
N THR A 22 -3.79 0.70 17.69
CA THR A 22 -3.68 1.71 16.63
C THR A 22 -3.90 3.11 17.19
N LYS A 23 -4.91 3.29 18.06
CA LYS A 23 -5.15 4.56 18.73
C LYS A 23 -3.94 5.01 19.53
N GLN A 24 -3.32 4.13 20.32
CA GLN A 24 -2.11 4.44 21.08
C GLN A 24 -0.96 4.94 20.18
N LEU A 25 -0.70 4.26 19.06
CA LEU A 25 0.34 4.68 18.10
C LEU A 25 0.07 6.06 17.50
N PHE A 26 -1.18 6.39 17.22
CA PHE A 26 -1.55 7.73 16.74
C PHE A 26 -1.43 8.79 17.84
N SER A 27 -1.83 8.47 19.06
CA SER A 27 -1.67 9.36 20.24
C SER A 27 -0.19 9.72 20.48
N GLU A 28 0.74 8.76 20.29
CA GLU A 28 2.20 9.00 20.40
C GLU A 28 2.75 10.03 19.39
N ILE A 29 2.01 10.30 18.30
CA ILE A 29 2.35 11.31 17.29
C ILE A 29 1.42 12.53 17.34
N GLY A 30 0.61 12.65 18.42
CA GLY A 30 -0.27 13.79 18.66
C GLY A 30 -1.58 13.78 17.88
N VAL A 31 -2.03 12.63 17.38
CA VAL A 31 -3.27 12.48 16.61
C VAL A 31 -4.29 11.70 17.43
N GLU A 32 -5.34 12.39 17.89
CA GLU A 32 -6.41 11.79 18.71
C GLU A 32 -7.79 11.92 18.07
N THR A 33 -8.01 12.98 17.30
CA THR A 33 -9.29 13.30 16.67
C THR A 33 -9.22 13.13 15.15
N LEU A 34 -10.40 13.14 14.50
CA LEU A 34 -10.47 13.17 13.04
C LEU A 34 -9.86 14.44 12.46
N PHE A 35 -10.00 15.56 13.19
CA PHE A 35 -9.40 16.83 12.78
C PHE A 35 -7.88 16.76 12.81
N ASP A 36 -7.27 16.22 13.88
CA ASP A 36 -5.81 16.03 13.96
C ASP A 36 -5.32 15.18 12.79
N LEU A 37 -6.05 14.10 12.47
CA LEU A 37 -5.70 13.20 11.39
C LEU A 37 -5.75 13.91 10.02
N LEU A 38 -6.76 14.75 9.77
CA LEU A 38 -6.88 15.53 8.53
C LEU A 38 -5.90 16.69 8.46
N SER A 39 -5.46 17.19 9.61
CA SER A 39 -4.46 18.26 9.72
C SER A 39 -3.01 17.76 9.58
N MET A 40 -2.81 16.44 9.45
CA MET A 40 -1.47 15.88 9.20
C MET A 40 -0.94 16.37 7.86
N ILE A 41 0.11 17.18 7.88
CA ILE A 41 0.78 17.66 6.67
C ILE A 41 1.69 16.55 6.13
N PRO A 42 1.56 16.16 4.85
CA PRO A 42 2.51 15.25 4.23
C PRO A 42 3.93 15.83 4.26
N VAL A 43 4.91 15.02 4.63
CA VAL A 43 6.34 15.42 4.63
C VAL A 43 6.97 15.23 3.27
N ASP A 44 6.33 14.45 2.40
CA ASP A 44 6.82 14.12 1.07
C ASP A 44 5.67 13.66 0.18
N LEU A 45 5.85 13.74 -1.14
CA LEU A 45 4.96 13.19 -2.15
C LEU A 45 5.72 12.09 -2.90
N VAL A 46 5.21 10.88 -2.84
CA VAL A 46 5.80 9.74 -3.56
C VAL A 46 5.11 9.62 -4.91
N ASP A 47 5.89 9.78 -5.96
CA ASP A 47 5.46 9.49 -7.32
C ASP A 47 5.40 7.97 -7.51
N LYS A 48 4.22 7.46 -7.85
CA LYS A 48 3.96 6.06 -8.19
C LYS A 48 3.50 5.91 -9.64
N SER A 49 3.93 6.82 -10.50
CA SER A 49 3.74 6.66 -11.95
C SER A 49 4.32 5.32 -12.41
N GLU A 50 3.64 4.68 -13.34
CA GLU A 50 4.03 3.34 -13.77
C GLU A 50 5.36 3.33 -14.52
N THR A 51 6.19 2.34 -14.23
CA THR A 51 7.37 2.00 -15.03
C THR A 51 6.90 1.36 -16.33
N LEU A 52 7.10 2.05 -17.44
CA LEU A 52 6.56 1.66 -18.76
C LEU A 52 7.24 0.43 -19.34
N ASP A 53 8.55 0.23 -19.09
CA ASP A 53 9.30 -0.90 -19.63
C ASP A 53 10.16 -1.58 -18.58
N ILE A 54 9.75 -2.80 -18.19
CA ILE A 54 10.47 -3.62 -17.21
C ILE A 54 11.81 -4.15 -17.74
N ASN A 55 12.04 -4.13 -19.05
CA ASN A 55 13.29 -4.61 -19.65
C ASN A 55 14.43 -3.64 -19.41
N ASN A 56 14.14 -2.35 -19.31
CA ASN A 56 15.10 -1.28 -19.10
C ASN A 56 15.36 -0.96 -17.62
N VAL A 57 14.66 -1.62 -16.69
CA VAL A 57 14.85 -1.44 -15.25
C VAL A 57 16.24 -1.94 -14.82
N ASN A 58 16.91 -1.15 -13.99
CA ASN A 58 18.19 -1.51 -13.40
C ASN A 58 18.02 -2.26 -12.06
N ASN A 59 19.05 -3.01 -11.66
CA ASN A 59 19.06 -3.65 -10.35
C ASN A 59 19.08 -2.60 -9.22
N GLY A 60 18.17 -2.73 -8.24
CA GLY A 60 18.02 -1.78 -7.13
C GLY A 60 17.12 -0.59 -7.42
N GLU A 61 16.68 -0.38 -8.65
CA GLU A 61 15.81 0.71 -9.04
C GLU A 61 14.42 0.56 -8.40
N SER A 62 13.85 1.67 -7.97
CA SER A 62 12.47 1.72 -7.47
C SER A 62 11.51 1.74 -8.65
N VAL A 63 10.61 0.78 -8.70
CA VAL A 63 9.68 0.58 -9.81
C VAL A 63 8.24 0.49 -9.33
N VAL A 64 7.33 0.89 -10.21
CA VAL A 64 5.89 0.72 -10.05
C VAL A 64 5.35 0.05 -11.30
N ILE A 65 4.83 -1.16 -11.18
CA ILE A 65 4.41 -1.98 -12.33
C ILE A 65 3.02 -2.53 -12.07
N SER A 66 2.10 -2.32 -13.01
CA SER A 66 0.78 -2.97 -12.98
C SER A 66 0.77 -4.22 -13.86
N GLY A 67 -0.04 -5.19 -13.46
CA GLY A 67 -0.22 -6.41 -14.24
C GLY A 67 -1.26 -7.34 -13.65
N GLU A 68 -1.49 -8.46 -14.35
CA GLU A 68 -2.38 -9.53 -13.93
C GLU A 68 -1.59 -10.68 -13.32
N ILE A 69 -2.08 -11.24 -12.22
CA ILE A 69 -1.51 -12.44 -11.62
C ILE A 69 -1.85 -13.64 -12.49
N VAL A 70 -0.84 -14.20 -13.16
CA VAL A 70 -1.01 -15.38 -14.02
C VAL A 70 -0.72 -16.70 -13.30
N LYS A 71 0.10 -16.66 -12.25
CA LYS A 71 0.45 -17.84 -11.46
C LYS A 71 0.74 -17.46 -10.01
N THR A 72 0.30 -18.33 -9.09
CA THR A 72 0.65 -18.26 -7.67
C THR A 72 1.29 -19.57 -7.24
N VAL A 73 2.38 -19.52 -6.49
CA VAL A 73 3.07 -20.69 -5.96
C VAL A 73 3.35 -20.47 -4.48
N ARG A 74 2.97 -21.44 -3.66
CA ARG A 74 3.35 -21.47 -2.24
C ARG A 74 4.33 -22.60 -2.03
N THR A 75 5.50 -22.29 -1.48
CA THR A 75 6.45 -23.31 -1.06
C THR A 75 6.20 -23.68 0.40
N SER A 76 6.49 -24.93 0.75
CA SER A 76 6.48 -25.44 2.12
C SER A 76 7.91 -25.45 2.72
N GLY A 77 8.03 -25.69 4.03
CA GLY A 77 9.30 -25.82 4.73
C GLY A 77 9.53 -24.74 5.79
N LEU A 78 10.74 -24.69 6.36
CA LEU A 78 11.13 -23.80 7.46
C LEU A 78 11.00 -22.29 7.10
N ARG A 79 11.18 -21.95 5.83
CA ARG A 79 11.02 -20.58 5.32
C ARG A 79 10.09 -20.59 4.10
N PRO A 80 8.78 -20.70 4.32
CA PRO A 80 7.83 -20.76 3.23
C PRO A 80 7.82 -19.45 2.44
N ASN A 81 7.75 -19.56 1.13
CA ASN A 81 7.63 -18.42 0.22
C ASN A 81 6.27 -18.43 -0.46
N TYR A 82 5.75 -17.23 -0.71
CA TYR A 82 4.63 -17.03 -1.61
C TYR A 82 5.12 -16.25 -2.83
N ILE A 83 5.03 -16.86 -4.00
CA ILE A 83 5.55 -16.33 -5.25
C ILE A 83 4.39 -16.07 -6.20
N LEU A 84 4.30 -14.85 -6.69
CA LEU A 84 3.37 -14.44 -7.73
C LEU A 84 4.15 -14.26 -9.03
N THR A 85 3.62 -14.80 -10.11
CA THR A 85 4.06 -14.45 -11.48
C THR A 85 3.02 -13.50 -12.05
N ILE A 86 3.48 -12.36 -12.53
CA ILE A 86 2.64 -11.27 -12.98
C ILE A 86 2.97 -10.96 -14.43
N GLN A 87 1.93 -10.88 -15.26
CA GLN A 87 2.00 -10.42 -16.64
C GLN A 87 1.70 -8.93 -16.68
N SER A 88 2.67 -8.11 -17.07
CA SER A 88 2.50 -6.68 -17.38
C SER A 88 2.45 -6.46 -18.88
N LEU A 89 2.24 -5.22 -19.31
CA LEU A 89 2.27 -4.83 -20.73
C LEU A 89 3.66 -5.05 -21.36
N SER A 90 4.73 -4.84 -20.60
CA SER A 90 6.12 -4.92 -21.07
C SER A 90 6.81 -6.26 -20.81
N GLY A 91 6.13 -7.22 -20.18
CA GLY A 91 6.68 -8.55 -19.94
C GLY A 91 6.23 -9.20 -18.63
N VAL A 92 6.93 -10.28 -18.26
CA VAL A 92 6.63 -11.06 -17.06
C VAL A 92 7.65 -10.80 -15.97
N PHE A 93 7.17 -10.61 -14.75
CA PHE A 93 8.02 -10.49 -13.58
C PHE A 93 7.48 -11.29 -12.40
N THR A 94 8.30 -11.45 -11.37
CA THR A 94 7.94 -12.20 -10.17
C THR A 94 7.94 -11.32 -8.93
N VAL A 95 7.02 -11.63 -8.03
CA VAL A 95 6.96 -11.04 -6.68
C VAL A 95 7.11 -12.15 -5.67
N ARG A 96 7.96 -11.96 -4.68
CA ARG A 96 8.22 -12.94 -3.64
C ARG A 96 7.97 -12.38 -2.24
N PHE A 97 7.21 -13.12 -1.45
CA PHE A 97 7.03 -12.88 -0.02
C PHE A 97 7.62 -14.04 0.76
N ILE A 98 8.53 -13.74 1.67
CA ILE A 98 9.22 -14.70 2.51
C ILE A 98 8.55 -14.67 3.89
N GLN A 99 8.12 -15.80 4.42
CA GLN A 99 7.52 -15.98 5.77
C GLN A 99 6.23 -15.19 6.08
N ARG A 100 5.74 -14.32 5.19
CA ARG A 100 4.52 -13.50 5.41
C ARG A 100 3.34 -13.96 4.56
N ILE A 101 3.12 -15.25 4.44
CA ILE A 101 2.14 -15.84 3.51
C ILE A 101 0.70 -15.44 3.85
N ILE A 102 0.35 -15.34 5.13
CA ILE A 102 -1.05 -15.13 5.58
C ILE A 102 -1.65 -13.82 5.09
N ILE A 103 -0.84 -12.75 4.97
CA ILE A 103 -1.31 -11.42 4.58
C ILE A 103 -1.73 -11.38 3.09
N PHE A 104 -1.20 -12.29 2.27
CA PHE A 104 -1.37 -12.28 0.81
C PHE A 104 -2.19 -13.46 0.27
N MET A 105 -2.80 -14.26 1.16
CA MET A 105 -3.62 -15.42 0.75
C MET A 105 -4.84 -15.05 -0.12
N ASN A 106 -5.26 -13.79 -0.11
CA ASN A 106 -6.37 -13.30 -0.92
C ASN A 106 -5.98 -12.93 -2.36
N LEU A 107 -4.67 -12.99 -2.70
CA LEU A 107 -4.20 -12.71 -4.06
C LEU A 107 -4.30 -13.96 -4.90
N GLN A 108 -5.15 -13.93 -5.93
CA GLN A 108 -5.44 -15.07 -6.79
C GLN A 108 -5.13 -14.78 -8.25
N LYS A 109 -4.96 -15.84 -9.04
CA LYS A 109 -4.85 -15.74 -10.50
C LYS A 109 -6.04 -14.97 -11.07
N GLY A 110 -5.79 -14.12 -12.05
CA GLY A 110 -6.77 -13.24 -12.71
C GLY A 110 -6.94 -11.87 -12.05
N MET A 111 -6.39 -11.67 -10.83
CA MET A 111 -6.44 -10.36 -10.19
C MET A 111 -5.46 -9.39 -10.86
N ARG A 112 -5.92 -8.16 -11.09
CA ARG A 112 -5.07 -7.04 -11.50
C ARG A 112 -4.52 -6.32 -10.28
N ILE A 113 -3.22 -6.11 -10.25
CA ILE A 113 -2.53 -5.47 -9.14
C ILE A 113 -1.50 -4.46 -9.65
N ARG A 114 -1.25 -3.43 -8.82
CA ARG A 114 -0.10 -2.53 -8.94
C ARG A 114 0.91 -2.93 -7.86
N VAL A 115 2.14 -3.08 -8.27
CA VAL A 115 3.25 -3.50 -7.41
C VAL A 115 4.28 -2.39 -7.38
N SER A 116 4.73 -1.98 -6.19
CA SER A 116 5.80 -0.97 -6.05
C SER A 116 6.87 -1.45 -5.07
N GLY A 117 8.13 -1.29 -5.47
CA GLY A 117 9.28 -1.73 -4.68
C GLY A 117 10.58 -1.67 -5.46
N ASN A 118 11.66 -2.16 -4.84
CA ASN A 118 12.96 -2.17 -5.48
C ASN A 118 13.13 -3.42 -6.34
N ALA A 119 13.56 -3.20 -7.56
CA ALA A 119 13.82 -4.22 -8.56
C ALA A 119 15.07 -5.05 -8.21
N ILE A 120 14.95 -6.36 -8.29
CA ILE A 120 16.07 -7.27 -8.29
C ILE A 120 16.15 -7.89 -9.67
N LYS A 121 17.18 -7.51 -10.44
CA LYS A 121 17.36 -8.00 -11.79
C LYS A 121 18.51 -9.01 -11.85
N LYS A 122 18.17 -10.23 -12.21
CA LYS A 122 19.14 -11.31 -12.44
C LYS A 122 19.01 -11.79 -13.89
N SER A 123 20.02 -11.48 -14.71
CA SER A 123 19.97 -11.71 -16.16
C SER A 123 18.73 -11.00 -16.77
N LYS A 124 17.80 -11.74 -17.37
CA LYS A 124 16.57 -11.21 -17.96
C LYS A 124 15.33 -11.30 -17.07
N LYS A 125 15.50 -11.73 -15.80
CA LYS A 125 14.40 -11.92 -14.85
C LYS A 125 14.32 -10.76 -13.88
N LEU A 126 13.14 -10.14 -13.78
CA LEU A 126 12.84 -9.13 -12.79
C LEU A 126 12.09 -9.78 -11.62
N GLU A 127 12.56 -9.54 -10.41
CA GLU A 127 11.93 -9.99 -9.17
C GLU A 127 11.81 -8.81 -8.20
N LEU A 128 10.71 -8.73 -7.46
CA LEU A 128 10.55 -7.82 -6.32
C LEU A 128 10.33 -8.66 -5.05
N ILE A 129 11.06 -8.33 -3.98
CA ILE A 129 10.92 -9.02 -2.68
C ILE A 129 10.21 -8.09 -1.71
N HIS A 130 9.13 -8.58 -1.11
CA HIS A 130 8.27 -7.82 -0.19
C HIS A 130 7.81 -6.45 -0.71
N PRO A 131 7.39 -6.33 -1.99
CA PRO A 131 6.89 -5.06 -2.49
C PRO A 131 5.58 -4.67 -1.81
N GLU A 132 5.21 -3.40 -1.95
CA GLU A 132 3.85 -2.94 -1.68
C GLU A 132 2.92 -3.39 -2.82
N ILE A 133 1.72 -3.88 -2.47
CA ILE A 133 0.72 -4.32 -3.44
C ILE A 133 -0.58 -3.53 -3.24
N GLU A 134 -1.12 -3.04 -4.34
CA GLU A 134 -2.43 -2.43 -4.43
C GLU A 134 -3.29 -3.23 -5.42
N ILE A 135 -4.48 -3.68 -4.98
CA ILE A 135 -5.42 -4.39 -5.87
C ILE A 135 -6.14 -3.34 -6.72
N ILE A 136 -6.07 -3.51 -8.03
CA ILE A 136 -6.79 -2.68 -9.00
C ILE A 136 -8.21 -3.21 -9.12
N LYS A 137 -9.19 -2.39 -8.74
CA LYS A 137 -10.60 -2.67 -8.96
C LYS A 137 -11.08 -1.79 -10.13
N ASP A 138 -11.91 -2.32 -10.99
CA ASP A 138 -12.33 -1.66 -12.24
C ASP A 138 -12.91 -0.25 -12.08
N ASN A 139 -13.38 0.11 -10.88
CA ASN A 139 -13.96 1.41 -10.56
C ASN A 139 -13.06 2.32 -9.69
N ILE A 140 -11.78 1.98 -9.49
CA ILE A 140 -10.87 2.78 -8.67
C ILE A 140 -9.76 3.34 -9.55
N GLN A 141 -9.78 4.66 -9.75
CA GLN A 141 -8.66 5.37 -10.33
C GLN A 141 -7.47 5.30 -9.37
N LEU A 142 -6.36 4.74 -9.82
CA LEU A 142 -5.11 4.72 -9.06
C LEU A 142 -4.51 6.14 -9.07
N VAL A 143 -4.11 6.59 -7.90
CA VAL A 143 -3.43 7.87 -7.75
C VAL A 143 -1.94 7.65 -7.92
N ASP A 144 -1.33 8.37 -8.83
CA ASP A 144 0.10 8.24 -9.12
C ASP A 144 0.97 9.01 -8.12
N ILE A 145 0.45 10.11 -7.59
CA ILE A 145 1.15 10.87 -6.55
C ILE A 145 0.46 10.64 -5.21
N ILE A 146 1.17 10.04 -4.27
CA ILE A 146 0.62 9.71 -2.97
C ILE A 146 1.38 10.42 -1.83
N PRO A 147 0.64 10.93 -0.82
CA PRO A 147 1.25 11.58 0.32
C PRO A 147 1.97 10.58 1.22
N LYS A 148 3.16 10.99 1.69
CA LYS A 148 3.92 10.32 2.74
C LYS A 148 3.85 11.16 4.02
N TYR A 149 3.44 10.54 5.11
CA TYR A 149 3.26 11.21 6.39
C TYR A 149 4.38 10.86 7.37
N SER A 150 4.71 11.80 8.27
CA SER A 150 5.61 11.51 9.38
C SER A 150 4.89 10.64 10.43
N ALA A 151 5.36 9.42 10.61
CA ALA A 151 4.76 8.45 11.54
C ALA A 151 5.79 7.77 12.45
N LYS A 152 7.01 8.31 12.53
CA LYS A 152 8.13 7.75 13.31
C LYS A 152 8.34 6.22 13.08
N GLY A 153 7.95 5.72 11.89
CA GLY A 153 8.10 4.31 11.51
C GLY A 153 7.15 3.32 12.18
N LYS A 154 6.30 3.74 13.12
CA LYS A 154 5.43 2.83 13.90
C LYS A 154 4.11 2.50 13.21
N ILE A 155 3.65 3.35 12.30
CA ILE A 155 2.38 3.19 11.57
C ILE A 155 2.68 3.11 10.08
N SER A 156 2.12 2.10 9.40
CA SER A 156 2.33 1.96 7.95
C SER A 156 1.67 3.11 7.18
N GLN A 157 2.33 3.59 6.14
CA GLN A 157 1.84 4.67 5.27
C GLN A 157 0.48 4.35 4.64
N SER A 158 0.28 3.10 4.21
CA SER A 158 -1.00 2.65 3.65
C SER A 158 -2.13 2.76 4.68
N LYS A 159 -1.85 2.47 5.96
CA LYS A 159 -2.84 2.62 7.04
C LYS A 159 -3.18 4.08 7.30
N ILE A 160 -2.18 4.96 7.34
CA ILE A 160 -2.43 6.41 7.52
C ILE A 160 -3.31 6.93 6.38
N ARG A 161 -2.92 6.70 5.12
CA ARG A 161 -3.69 7.12 3.94
C ARG A 161 -5.13 6.59 3.96
N LYS A 162 -5.31 5.31 4.32
CA LYS A 162 -6.66 4.71 4.45
C LYS A 162 -7.51 5.45 5.48
N LEU A 163 -6.96 5.78 6.63
CA LEU A 163 -7.69 6.46 7.71
C LEU A 163 -7.97 7.93 7.37
N VAL A 164 -7.00 8.64 6.77
CA VAL A 164 -7.20 10.01 6.26
C VAL A 164 -8.34 10.05 5.24
N ARG A 165 -8.37 9.08 4.30
CA ARG A 165 -9.46 8.99 3.32
C ARG A 165 -10.82 8.73 3.98
N GLN A 166 -10.90 7.86 4.98
CA GLN A 166 -12.13 7.62 5.73
C GLN A 166 -12.61 8.88 6.47
N ALA A 167 -11.67 9.57 7.17
CA ALA A 167 -11.99 10.82 7.86
C ALA A 167 -12.49 11.87 6.88
N PHE A 168 -11.84 12.05 5.73
CA PHE A 168 -12.26 12.98 4.69
C PHE A 168 -13.70 12.71 4.20
N LEU A 169 -14.05 11.43 3.97
CA LEU A 169 -15.40 11.05 3.56
C LEU A 169 -16.48 11.38 4.61
N ILE A 170 -16.13 11.33 5.90
CA ILE A 170 -17.03 11.71 6.99
C ILE A 170 -17.25 13.23 7.00
N PHE A 171 -16.19 14.01 6.75
CA PHE A 171 -16.29 15.47 6.70
C PHE A 171 -16.97 16.02 5.44
N SER A 172 -16.98 15.26 4.35
CA SER A 172 -17.55 15.68 3.06
C SER A 172 -19.06 15.37 2.92
N GLN A 173 -19.68 14.74 3.92
CA GLN A 173 -21.13 14.49 4.00
C GLN A 173 -21.83 15.57 4.82
#